data_069b7d9bfbb4a2df8167251f611a7938
#
_entry.id   069b7d9bfbb4a2df8167251f611a7938
#
_cell.length_a   1.000
_cell.length_b   1.000
_cell.length_c   1.000
_cell.angle_alpha   90.00
_cell.angle_beta   90.00
_cell.angle_gamma   90.00
#
_symmetry.space_group_name_H-M   'P 1'
#
loop_
_entity.id
_entity.type
_entity.pdbx_description
1 polymer ?
#
loop_
_entity_poly.entity_id
_entity_poly.type
_entity_poly.pdbx_seq_one_letter_code
_entity_poly.pdbx_strand_id
1 'polypeptide(L)'
;MPKNGAAVFDLLRSLWDLDPRDPRHGLLPLDPSSLEEFLPRLRKFVAAAPCRIEGTVDTAALVRGKIVSMGEGSMIEAGAVIHQSCRLILGARSVVRAGAVLRDEVVVGDDCLIGAHCEVVRSVILGPHSYLGHFVYMGDSIGGRDIMVAGNVMMANTLVDKGQVRLRYGAARVNSNRTNLGALIGDRVHFGASSTLSPGCIVLPGLALPPHVALYGTIDGRRRRALIKEFARAWGDD
;
A
#
# COMPACT_ATOMS: atom_id res chain seq x y z
N MET A 1 -21.38 -15.33 17.53
CA MET A 1 -21.23 -15.20 16.07
C MET A 1 -19.77 -14.99 15.63
N PRO A 2 -18.89 -15.97 15.74
CA PRO A 2 -17.49 -15.76 15.33
C PRO A 2 -17.09 -16.43 14.01
N LYS A 3 -17.94 -17.24 13.37
CA LYS A 3 -17.53 -18.05 12.19
C LYS A 3 -17.23 -17.21 10.91
N ASN A 4 -17.78 -16.01 10.77
CA ASN A 4 -17.61 -15.21 9.53
C ASN A 4 -16.35 -14.32 9.54
N GLY A 5 -15.83 -13.94 10.70
CA GLY A 5 -14.63 -13.09 10.79
C GLY A 5 -13.33 -13.87 10.59
N ALA A 6 -13.26 -15.12 11.04
CA ALA A 6 -12.06 -15.95 10.91
C ALA A 6 -11.61 -16.10 9.44
N ALA A 7 -12.55 -16.32 8.53
CA ALA A 7 -12.25 -16.46 7.10
C ALA A 7 -11.58 -15.21 6.47
N VAL A 8 -11.90 -14.00 6.96
CA VAL A 8 -11.22 -12.78 6.49
C VAL A 8 -9.77 -12.76 6.96
N PHE A 9 -9.50 -13.12 8.22
CA PHE A 9 -8.13 -13.10 8.74
C PHE A 9 -7.27 -14.26 8.22
N ASP A 10 -7.86 -15.44 7.95
CA ASP A 10 -7.16 -16.51 7.24
C ASP A 10 -6.75 -16.07 5.82
N LEU A 11 -7.64 -15.33 5.14
CA LEU A 11 -7.31 -14.70 3.86
C LEU A 11 -6.18 -13.68 4.01
N LEU A 12 -6.24 -12.79 4.99
CA LEU A 12 -5.20 -11.77 5.21
C LEU A 12 -3.83 -12.38 5.46
N ARG A 13 -3.75 -13.52 6.19
CA ARG A 13 -2.50 -14.26 6.40
C ARG A 13 -1.89 -14.80 5.10
N SER A 14 -2.71 -15.03 4.08
CA SER A 14 -2.25 -15.52 2.77
C SER A 14 -1.79 -14.43 1.80
N LEU A 15 -1.96 -13.15 2.14
CA LEU A 15 -1.63 -12.04 1.23
C LEU A 15 -0.12 -11.89 1.03
N TRP A 16 0.65 -12.11 2.09
CA TRP A 16 2.07 -11.77 2.12
C TRP A 16 2.90 -12.98 2.58
N ASP A 17 3.88 -13.33 1.77
CA ASP A 17 4.88 -14.33 2.13
C ASP A 17 6.08 -13.63 2.79
N LEU A 18 5.85 -13.04 3.96
CA LEU A 18 6.85 -12.36 4.75
C LEU A 18 7.33 -13.25 5.90
N ASP A 19 8.65 -13.40 6.04
CA ASP A 19 9.24 -14.15 7.15
C ASP A 19 8.73 -13.59 8.49
N PRO A 20 8.20 -14.44 9.40
CA PRO A 20 7.77 -13.99 10.72
C PRO A 20 8.87 -13.28 11.55
N ARG A 21 10.14 -13.48 11.21
CA ARG A 21 11.29 -12.79 11.81
C ARG A 21 11.52 -11.39 11.24
N ASP A 22 10.94 -11.07 10.10
CA ASP A 22 11.01 -9.70 9.55
C ASP A 22 10.28 -8.74 10.49
N PRO A 23 10.92 -7.68 10.95
CA PRO A 23 10.28 -6.72 11.87
C PRO A 23 8.96 -6.14 11.34
N ARG A 24 8.81 -6.04 10.02
CA ARG A 24 7.59 -5.54 9.35
C ARG A 24 6.41 -6.50 9.46
N HIS A 25 6.65 -7.79 9.77
CA HIS A 25 5.57 -8.76 9.98
C HIS A 25 4.60 -8.31 11.07
N GLY A 26 5.08 -7.64 12.11
CA GLY A 26 4.25 -7.06 13.17
C GLY A 26 3.31 -5.93 12.71
N LEU A 27 3.48 -5.40 11.50
CA LEU A 27 2.59 -4.41 10.90
C LEU A 27 1.39 -5.02 10.16
N LEU A 28 1.41 -6.33 9.89
CA LEU A 28 0.37 -6.97 9.09
C LEU A 28 -0.93 -7.14 9.91
N PRO A 29 -2.10 -6.86 9.30
CA PRO A 29 -3.40 -6.96 9.96
C PRO A 29 -3.91 -8.42 9.97
N LEU A 30 -3.24 -9.29 10.74
CA LEU A 30 -3.48 -10.74 10.74
C LEU A 30 -4.60 -11.21 11.68
N ASP A 31 -5.12 -10.30 12.51
CA ASP A 31 -6.20 -10.52 13.47
C ASP A 31 -6.99 -9.20 13.69
N PRO A 32 -8.15 -9.22 14.39
CA PRO A 32 -8.96 -8.02 14.62
C PRO A 32 -8.21 -6.90 15.31
N SER A 33 -7.40 -7.20 16.32
CA SER A 33 -6.67 -6.17 17.08
C SER A 33 -5.57 -5.55 16.24
N SER A 34 -4.84 -6.33 15.43
CA SER A 34 -3.79 -5.81 14.56
C SER A 34 -4.35 -4.92 13.44
N LEU A 35 -5.58 -5.18 12.98
CA LEU A 35 -6.25 -4.34 11.99
C LEU A 35 -6.64 -2.98 12.60
N GLU A 36 -7.24 -2.98 13.79
CA GLU A 36 -7.63 -1.78 14.52
C GLU A 36 -6.40 -0.95 14.91
N GLU A 37 -5.36 -1.62 15.42
CA GLU A 37 -4.13 -1.02 15.89
C GLU A 37 -3.09 -0.72 14.77
N PHE A 38 -3.43 -0.87 13.52
CA PHE A 38 -2.46 -0.69 12.42
C PHE A 38 -1.66 0.62 12.56
N LEU A 39 -2.31 1.77 12.76
CA LEU A 39 -1.59 3.04 12.90
C LEU A 39 -0.77 3.13 14.20
N PRO A 40 -1.28 2.77 15.39
CA PRO A 40 -0.45 2.69 16.59
C PRO A 40 0.79 1.80 16.41
N ARG A 41 0.63 0.64 15.77
CA ARG A 41 1.75 -0.28 15.49
C ARG A 41 2.75 0.34 14.50
N LEU A 42 2.26 0.96 13.43
CA LEU A 42 3.12 1.64 12.45
C LEU A 42 3.93 2.77 13.10
N ARG A 43 3.30 3.59 13.94
CA ARG A 43 3.97 4.66 14.70
C ARG A 43 5.04 4.11 15.64
N LYS A 44 4.71 3.04 16.37
CA LYS A 44 5.66 2.37 17.28
C LYS A 44 6.84 1.78 16.51
N PHE A 45 6.57 1.11 15.40
CA PHE A 45 7.60 0.55 14.52
C PHE A 45 8.57 1.62 14.01
N VAL A 46 8.04 2.70 13.45
CA VAL A 46 8.85 3.81 12.93
C VAL A 46 9.61 4.52 14.05
N ALA A 47 9.02 4.66 15.24
CA ALA A 47 9.69 5.29 16.39
C ALA A 47 10.86 4.44 16.95
N ALA A 48 10.76 3.12 16.87
CA ALA A 48 11.78 2.19 17.36
C ALA A 48 12.88 1.90 16.32
N ALA A 49 12.71 2.31 15.06
CA ALA A 49 13.68 2.05 14.02
C ALA A 49 15.01 2.79 14.30
N PRO A 50 16.16 2.14 14.05
CA PRO A 50 17.46 2.79 14.21
C PRO A 50 17.58 3.96 13.24
N CYS A 51 18.14 5.07 13.71
CA CYS A 51 18.44 6.22 12.84
C CYS A 51 19.75 5.92 12.08
N ARG A 52 19.60 5.57 10.80
CA ARG A 52 20.73 5.28 9.90
C ARG A 52 20.45 5.85 8.53
N ILE A 53 21.26 6.78 8.08
CA ILE A 53 21.11 7.47 6.79
C ILE A 53 22.31 7.10 5.91
N GLU A 54 22.09 6.18 4.97
CA GLU A 54 23.12 5.70 4.04
C GLU A 54 22.77 6.00 2.57
N GLY A 55 21.58 6.57 2.36
CA GLY A 55 21.14 7.03 1.05
C GLY A 55 21.49 8.49 0.77
N THR A 56 21.07 8.95 -0.40
CA THR A 56 21.28 10.31 -0.88
C THR A 56 19.98 11.09 -0.88
N VAL A 57 20.01 12.32 -0.37
CA VAL A 57 18.91 13.27 -0.47
C VAL A 57 19.39 14.42 -1.35
N ASP A 58 18.71 14.66 -2.46
CA ASP A 58 19.00 15.81 -3.33
C ASP A 58 18.77 17.14 -2.57
N THR A 59 19.66 18.09 -2.77
CA THR A 59 19.61 19.39 -2.09
C THR A 59 18.36 20.23 -2.45
N ALA A 60 17.72 19.95 -3.58
CA ALA A 60 16.47 20.55 -4.01
C ALA A 60 15.23 19.74 -3.59
N ALA A 61 15.39 18.67 -2.83
CA ALA A 61 14.27 18.01 -2.17
C ALA A 61 13.77 18.84 -0.97
N LEU A 62 12.45 18.92 -0.81
CA LEU A 62 11.84 19.65 0.30
C LEU A 62 11.63 18.72 1.50
N VAL A 63 12.64 18.60 2.34
CA VAL A 63 12.57 17.76 3.54
C VAL A 63 12.21 18.63 4.75
N ARG A 64 10.94 18.57 5.18
CA ARG A 64 10.41 19.23 6.39
C ARG A 64 10.08 18.23 7.49
N GLY A 65 9.91 16.96 7.13
CA GLY A 65 9.66 15.86 8.04
C GLY A 65 10.96 15.21 8.55
N LYS A 66 10.82 14.05 9.17
CA LYS A 66 11.95 13.26 9.68
C LYS A 66 12.20 12.04 8.79
N ILE A 67 13.38 11.99 8.17
CA ILE A 67 13.90 10.74 7.63
C ILE A 67 14.45 9.96 8.83
N VAL A 68 13.81 8.85 9.16
CA VAL A 68 14.22 8.01 10.31
C VAL A 68 15.35 7.10 9.89
N SER A 69 15.21 6.46 8.73
CA SER A 69 16.24 5.57 8.18
C SER A 69 16.22 5.60 6.66
N MET A 70 17.39 5.55 6.05
CA MET A 70 17.59 5.35 4.60
C MET A 70 18.66 4.29 4.39
N GLY A 71 18.35 3.24 3.64
CA GLY A 71 19.31 2.19 3.29
C GLY A 71 20.29 2.61 2.22
N GLU A 72 21.33 1.82 2.06
CA GLU A 72 22.40 2.04 1.08
C GLU A 72 21.85 2.15 -0.35
N GLY A 73 22.36 3.10 -1.13
CA GLY A 73 21.95 3.32 -2.52
C GLY A 73 20.53 3.85 -2.70
N SER A 74 19.79 4.15 -1.62
CA SER A 74 18.50 4.80 -1.73
C SER A 74 18.63 6.28 -2.06
N MET A 75 17.58 6.87 -2.68
CA MET A 75 17.63 8.26 -3.14
C MET A 75 16.28 8.97 -2.95
N ILE A 76 16.34 10.21 -2.53
CA ILE A 76 15.23 11.17 -2.61
C ILE A 76 15.62 12.24 -3.63
N GLU A 77 14.91 12.29 -4.75
CA GLU A 77 15.22 13.18 -5.86
C GLU A 77 14.83 14.64 -5.61
N ALA A 78 15.38 15.54 -6.41
CA ALA A 78 15.02 16.96 -6.47
C ALA A 78 13.50 17.14 -6.62
N GLY A 79 12.92 18.07 -5.87
CA GLY A 79 11.49 18.36 -5.90
C GLY A 79 10.58 17.33 -5.21
N ALA A 80 11.11 16.24 -4.67
CA ALA A 80 10.36 15.38 -3.76
C ALA A 80 10.07 16.11 -2.43
N VAL A 81 8.93 15.83 -1.81
CA VAL A 81 8.47 16.48 -0.58
C VAL A 81 8.32 15.46 0.53
N ILE A 82 9.15 15.54 1.55
CA ILE A 82 8.96 14.86 2.83
C ILE A 82 8.26 15.84 3.76
N HIS A 83 6.92 15.69 3.86
CA HIS A 83 6.05 16.62 4.58
C HIS A 83 6.43 16.73 6.06
N GLN A 84 6.14 17.85 6.70
CA GLN A 84 6.48 18.09 8.12
C GLN A 84 5.95 17.04 9.10
N SER A 85 4.82 16.40 8.79
CA SER A 85 4.28 15.28 9.58
C SER A 85 4.97 13.95 9.27
N CYS A 86 5.75 13.86 8.19
CA CYS A 86 6.30 12.60 7.72
C CYS A 86 7.41 12.07 8.64
N ARG A 87 7.37 10.76 8.84
CA ARG A 87 8.43 9.94 9.44
C ARG A 87 8.69 8.79 8.47
N LEU A 88 9.80 8.87 7.75
CA LEU A 88 10.13 7.97 6.64
C LEU A 88 11.16 6.94 7.04
N ILE A 89 10.86 5.67 6.73
CA ILE A 89 11.84 4.59 6.58
C ILE A 89 11.87 4.22 5.10
N LEU A 90 13.04 4.36 4.48
CA LEU A 90 13.29 4.03 3.08
C LEU A 90 14.35 2.93 2.99
N GLY A 91 13.98 1.78 2.44
CA GLY A 91 14.89 0.64 2.25
C GLY A 91 16.03 0.91 1.27
N ALA A 92 16.97 -0.02 1.21
CA ALA A 92 18.12 0.07 0.32
C ALA A 92 17.71 0.12 -1.15
N ARG A 93 18.45 0.87 -1.97
CA ARG A 93 18.25 1.03 -3.42
C ARG A 93 16.85 1.53 -3.81
N SER A 94 16.09 2.07 -2.87
CA SER A 94 14.75 2.58 -3.11
C SER A 94 14.78 4.07 -3.46
N VAL A 95 13.89 4.48 -4.36
CA VAL A 95 13.90 5.84 -4.91
C VAL A 95 12.55 6.51 -4.69
N VAL A 96 12.60 7.77 -4.23
CA VAL A 96 11.46 8.69 -4.21
C VAL A 96 11.69 9.74 -5.30
N ARG A 97 10.85 9.70 -6.34
CA ARG A 97 10.96 10.54 -7.53
C ARG A 97 10.46 11.98 -7.28
N ALA A 98 10.86 12.84 -8.19
CA ALA A 98 10.50 14.26 -8.20
C ALA A 98 8.98 14.48 -8.09
N GLY A 99 8.57 15.45 -7.28
CA GLY A 99 7.17 15.79 -7.05
C GLY A 99 6.38 14.81 -6.18
N ALA A 100 6.95 13.68 -5.78
CA ALA A 100 6.29 12.79 -4.83
C ALA A 100 6.18 13.43 -3.44
N VAL A 101 5.04 13.21 -2.77
CA VAL A 101 4.75 13.75 -1.43
C VAL A 101 4.54 12.60 -0.45
N LEU A 102 5.38 12.53 0.57
CA LEU A 102 5.26 11.53 1.63
C LEU A 102 4.78 12.21 2.92
N ARG A 103 3.74 11.65 3.55
CA ARG A 103 3.13 12.23 4.76
C ARG A 103 2.90 11.18 5.86
N ASP A 104 2.99 11.63 7.09
CA ASP A 104 2.80 10.82 8.29
C ASP A 104 3.80 9.64 8.34
N GLU A 105 3.42 8.47 8.81
CA GLU A 105 4.32 7.32 8.88
C GLU A 105 4.35 6.57 7.54
N VAL A 106 5.50 6.55 6.87
CA VAL A 106 5.71 5.83 5.62
C VAL A 106 6.88 4.88 5.77
N VAL A 107 6.64 3.61 5.44
CA VAL A 107 7.66 2.56 5.42
C VAL A 107 7.72 1.98 4.00
N VAL A 108 8.90 2.05 3.41
CA VAL A 108 9.20 1.51 2.08
C VAL A 108 10.33 0.50 2.22
N GLY A 109 10.12 -0.70 1.71
CA GLY A 109 11.14 -1.76 1.67
C GLY A 109 12.26 -1.46 0.68
N ASP A 110 13.10 -2.47 0.45
CA ASP A 110 14.24 -2.36 -0.48
C ASP A 110 13.78 -2.43 -1.93
N ASP A 111 14.63 -1.93 -2.86
CA ASP A 111 14.43 -2.02 -4.30
C ASP A 111 13.06 -1.51 -4.77
N CYS A 112 12.53 -0.49 -4.11
CA CYS A 112 11.22 0.09 -4.41
C CYS A 112 11.34 1.43 -5.13
N LEU A 113 10.33 1.75 -5.95
CA LEU A 113 10.26 3.05 -6.59
C LEU A 113 8.91 3.72 -6.29
N ILE A 114 8.96 4.90 -5.71
CA ILE A 114 7.83 5.81 -5.59
C ILE A 114 7.93 6.79 -6.76
N GLY A 115 7.05 6.64 -7.74
CA GLY A 115 7.05 7.42 -8.98
C GLY A 115 6.77 8.91 -8.79
N ALA A 116 6.97 9.67 -9.85
CA ALA A 116 6.80 11.12 -9.82
C ALA A 116 5.34 11.50 -9.49
N HIS A 117 5.19 12.54 -8.67
CA HIS A 117 3.89 13.09 -8.25
C HIS A 117 2.97 12.07 -7.55
N CYS A 118 3.53 11.01 -6.97
CA CYS A 118 2.78 10.14 -6.07
C CYS A 118 2.53 10.82 -4.73
N GLU A 119 1.43 10.47 -4.09
CA GLU A 119 1.20 10.81 -2.69
C GLU A 119 1.06 9.53 -1.86
N VAL A 120 1.91 9.36 -0.85
CA VAL A 120 1.89 8.20 0.06
C VAL A 120 1.69 8.67 1.50
N VAL A 121 0.65 8.14 2.15
CA VAL A 121 0.23 8.58 3.49
C VAL A 121 -0.03 7.39 4.39
N ARG A 122 0.61 7.33 5.57
CA ARG A 122 0.40 6.27 6.58
C ARG A 122 0.37 4.87 5.98
N SER A 123 1.35 4.56 5.13
CA SER A 123 1.33 3.34 4.33
C SER A 123 2.63 2.55 4.43
N VAL A 124 2.53 1.26 4.17
CA VAL A 124 3.64 0.32 4.14
C VAL A 124 3.74 -0.31 2.75
N ILE A 125 4.93 -0.28 2.16
CA ILE A 125 5.28 -1.03 0.97
C ILE A 125 6.36 -2.03 1.39
N LEU A 126 6.01 -3.30 1.42
CA LEU A 126 6.89 -4.33 1.97
C LEU A 126 8.15 -4.54 1.12
N GLY A 127 8.07 -4.31 -0.22
CA GLY A 127 9.20 -4.60 -1.10
C GLY A 127 9.65 -6.08 -0.98
N PRO A 128 10.69 -6.53 -1.64
CA PRO A 128 11.41 -5.76 -2.66
C PRO A 128 10.67 -5.66 -3.99
N HIS A 129 11.28 -4.93 -4.94
CA HIS A 129 10.87 -4.82 -6.35
C HIS A 129 9.45 -4.24 -6.56
N SER A 130 9.00 -3.37 -5.65
CA SER A 130 7.68 -2.74 -5.76
C SER A 130 7.77 -1.38 -6.45
N TYR A 131 6.85 -1.12 -7.35
CA TYR A 131 6.82 0.08 -8.18
C TYR A 131 5.46 0.77 -8.07
N LEU A 132 5.45 2.02 -7.63
CA LEU A 132 4.33 2.94 -7.82
C LEU A 132 4.65 3.84 -9.02
N GLY A 133 3.79 3.83 -10.03
CA GLY A 133 3.89 4.66 -11.21
C GLY A 133 3.73 6.15 -10.91
N HIS A 134 3.41 6.93 -11.94
CA HIS A 134 3.19 8.37 -11.76
C HIS A 134 1.79 8.66 -11.23
N PHE A 135 1.62 9.72 -10.41
CA PHE A 135 0.32 10.19 -9.92
C PHE A 135 -0.49 9.12 -9.16
N VAL A 136 0.18 8.23 -8.45
CA VAL A 136 -0.49 7.24 -7.60
C VAL A 136 -0.78 7.86 -6.23
N TYR A 137 -2.01 7.71 -5.74
CA TYR A 137 -2.35 7.96 -4.34
C TYR A 137 -2.42 6.65 -3.57
N MET A 138 -1.70 6.56 -2.46
CA MET A 138 -1.70 5.41 -1.56
C MET A 138 -1.88 5.89 -0.12
N GLY A 139 -3.09 5.75 0.42
CA GLY A 139 -3.41 6.16 1.79
C GLY A 139 -3.80 4.99 2.69
N ASP A 140 -3.27 4.93 3.92
CA ASP A 140 -3.58 3.91 4.96
C ASP A 140 -3.57 2.48 4.41
N SER A 141 -2.62 2.17 3.54
CA SER A 141 -2.59 0.93 2.75
C SER A 141 -1.34 0.09 3.04
N ILE A 142 -1.44 -1.20 2.76
CA ILE A 142 -0.30 -2.12 2.80
C ILE A 142 -0.14 -2.73 1.41
N GLY A 143 0.99 -2.48 0.78
CA GLY A 143 1.42 -3.12 -0.47
C GLY A 143 2.42 -4.23 -0.19
N GLY A 144 2.22 -5.37 -0.85
CA GLY A 144 3.11 -6.52 -0.78
C GLY A 144 4.45 -6.30 -1.49
N ARG A 145 5.12 -7.41 -1.75
CA ARG A 145 6.37 -7.48 -2.51
C ARG A 145 6.06 -7.60 -4.00
N ASP A 146 6.96 -7.09 -4.85
CA ASP A 146 6.86 -7.21 -6.30
C ASP A 146 5.49 -6.75 -6.83
N ILE A 147 5.00 -5.62 -6.30
CA ILE A 147 3.78 -5.01 -6.81
C ILE A 147 4.13 -3.98 -7.89
N MET A 148 3.35 -3.96 -8.96
CA MET A 148 3.42 -2.93 -9.99
C MET A 148 2.11 -2.15 -10.04
N VAL A 149 2.17 -0.89 -9.74
CA VAL A 149 1.03 0.02 -9.79
C VAL A 149 1.27 1.01 -10.92
N ALA A 150 0.55 0.88 -12.02
CA ALA A 150 0.67 1.78 -13.15
C ALA A 150 0.17 3.21 -12.79
N GLY A 151 0.37 4.15 -13.70
CA GLY A 151 0.06 5.56 -13.42
C GLY A 151 -1.40 5.83 -13.12
N ASN A 152 -1.64 6.87 -12.31
CA ASN A 152 -2.97 7.38 -11.98
C ASN A 152 -3.88 6.36 -11.25
N VAL A 153 -3.31 5.47 -10.46
CA VAL A 153 -4.08 4.56 -9.60
C VAL A 153 -4.38 5.25 -8.27
N MET A 154 -5.65 5.18 -7.84
CA MET A 154 -6.15 5.77 -6.60
C MET A 154 -6.50 4.68 -5.59
N MET A 155 -5.80 4.61 -4.47
CA MET A 155 -6.13 3.74 -3.34
C MET A 155 -6.83 4.57 -2.26
N ALA A 156 -8.15 4.74 -2.40
CA ALA A 156 -8.94 5.54 -1.47
C ALA A 156 -8.94 4.89 -0.07
N ASN A 157 -8.88 5.72 0.95
CA ASN A 157 -8.77 5.29 2.35
C ASN A 157 -9.94 5.75 3.23
N THR A 158 -10.86 6.56 2.70
CA THR A 158 -12.00 7.14 3.45
C THR A 158 -13.28 6.92 2.68
N LEU A 159 -14.33 6.47 3.38
CA LEU A 159 -15.68 6.36 2.81
C LEU A 159 -16.31 7.75 2.66
N VAL A 160 -17.20 7.89 1.68
CA VAL A 160 -17.91 9.17 1.40
C VAL A 160 -18.74 9.62 2.60
N ASP A 161 -19.37 8.66 3.31
CA ASP A 161 -20.16 8.90 4.53
C ASP A 161 -19.31 9.05 5.81
N LYS A 162 -17.97 8.98 5.68
CA LYS A 162 -17.01 9.00 6.79
C LYS A 162 -17.23 7.91 7.83
N GLY A 163 -17.96 6.85 7.47
CA GLY A 163 -18.21 5.69 8.32
C GLY A 163 -16.97 4.83 8.51
N GLN A 164 -17.09 3.81 9.38
CA GLN A 164 -16.02 2.84 9.58
C GLN A 164 -15.87 1.90 8.39
N VAL A 165 -14.65 1.71 7.94
CA VAL A 165 -14.33 0.83 6.82
C VAL A 165 -14.52 -0.63 7.21
N ARG A 166 -15.15 -1.41 6.34
CA ARG A 166 -15.38 -2.84 6.53
C ARG A 166 -14.69 -3.68 5.48
N LEU A 167 -13.93 -4.66 5.91
CA LEU A 167 -13.37 -5.68 5.04
C LEU A 167 -14.44 -6.69 4.63
N ARG A 168 -14.38 -7.18 3.39
CA ARG A 168 -15.38 -8.12 2.84
C ARG A 168 -14.69 -9.29 2.14
N TYR A 169 -15.09 -10.52 2.51
CA TYR A 169 -14.69 -11.74 1.80
C TYR A 169 -15.89 -12.69 1.70
N GLY A 170 -16.40 -12.90 0.49
CA GLY A 170 -17.66 -13.63 0.29
C GLY A 170 -18.80 -12.96 1.05
N ALA A 171 -19.48 -13.72 1.91
CA ALA A 171 -20.52 -13.23 2.82
C ALA A 171 -19.95 -12.62 4.11
N ALA A 172 -18.69 -12.88 4.44
CA ALA A 172 -18.07 -12.39 5.66
C ALA A 172 -17.83 -10.88 5.62
N ARG A 173 -18.02 -10.23 6.77
CA ARG A 173 -17.79 -8.80 6.99
C ARG A 173 -17.07 -8.61 8.31
N VAL A 174 -15.97 -7.87 8.28
CA VAL A 174 -15.21 -7.49 9.47
C VAL A 174 -15.15 -5.97 9.53
N ASN A 175 -15.56 -5.40 10.66
CA ASN A 175 -15.37 -3.99 10.92
C ASN A 175 -13.91 -3.74 11.29
N SER A 176 -13.27 -2.78 10.63
CA SER A 176 -11.89 -2.40 10.96
C SER A 176 -11.80 -1.51 12.20
N ASN A 177 -12.94 -0.99 12.70
CA ASN A 177 -13.04 0.06 13.71
C ASN A 177 -12.29 1.35 13.34
N ARG A 178 -12.01 1.55 12.06
CA ARG A 178 -11.25 2.68 11.52
C ARG A 178 -12.08 3.44 10.49
N THR A 179 -12.01 4.75 10.50
CA THR A 179 -12.58 5.62 9.46
C THR A 179 -11.66 5.77 8.26
N ASN A 180 -10.36 5.47 8.45
CA ASN A 180 -9.36 5.48 7.39
C ASN A 180 -8.69 4.11 7.29
N LEU A 181 -8.90 3.42 6.20
CA LEU A 181 -8.23 2.18 5.82
C LEU A 181 -8.27 2.06 4.31
N GLY A 182 -7.13 2.02 3.68
CA GLY A 182 -7.00 1.88 2.23
C GLY A 182 -7.02 0.43 1.76
N ALA A 183 -6.16 0.09 0.84
CA ALA A 183 -6.09 -1.22 0.23
C ALA A 183 -5.09 -2.15 0.96
N LEU A 184 -5.43 -3.43 1.01
CA LEU A 184 -4.55 -4.52 1.46
C LEU A 184 -4.19 -5.35 0.22
N ILE A 185 -2.97 -5.17 -0.27
CA ILE A 185 -2.52 -5.69 -1.56
C ILE A 185 -1.51 -6.80 -1.31
N GLY A 186 -1.82 -7.99 -1.81
CA GLY A 186 -0.92 -9.14 -1.72
C GLY A 186 0.33 -9.02 -2.60
N ASP A 187 1.22 -9.98 -2.47
CA ASP A 187 2.46 -10.04 -3.25
C ASP A 187 2.17 -10.27 -4.75
N ARG A 188 3.03 -9.75 -5.62
CA ARG A 188 2.99 -9.95 -7.08
C ARG A 188 1.66 -9.51 -7.72
N VAL A 189 1.14 -8.36 -7.30
CA VAL A 189 -0.07 -7.76 -7.87
C VAL A 189 0.30 -6.64 -8.81
N HIS A 190 -0.28 -6.65 -10.02
CA HIS A 190 -0.08 -5.62 -11.02
C HIS A 190 -1.41 -4.91 -11.33
N PHE A 191 -1.40 -3.59 -11.27
CA PHE A 191 -2.56 -2.76 -11.60
C PHE A 191 -2.34 -2.01 -12.91
N GLY A 192 -3.30 -2.13 -13.82
CA GLY A 192 -3.39 -1.25 -14.98
C GLY A 192 -3.69 0.20 -14.59
N ALA A 193 -3.30 1.13 -15.45
CA ALA A 193 -3.43 2.56 -15.22
C ALA A 193 -4.88 3.01 -14.95
N SER A 194 -5.03 4.12 -14.24
CA SER A 194 -6.33 4.77 -13.98
C SER A 194 -7.36 3.88 -13.27
N SER A 195 -6.90 2.93 -12.48
CA SER A 195 -7.77 2.09 -11.65
C SER A 195 -8.00 2.72 -10.28
N THR A 196 -9.15 2.44 -9.68
CA THR A 196 -9.51 2.92 -8.34
C THR A 196 -9.80 1.77 -7.40
N LEU A 197 -9.26 1.84 -6.17
CA LEU A 197 -9.52 0.90 -5.10
C LEU A 197 -10.33 1.61 -4.01
N SER A 198 -11.48 1.04 -3.67
CA SER A 198 -12.30 1.55 -2.56
C SER A 198 -11.67 1.25 -1.20
N PRO A 199 -11.97 2.01 -0.15
CA PRO A 199 -11.51 1.74 1.20
C PRO A 199 -11.76 0.30 1.65
N GLY A 200 -10.76 -0.35 2.23
CA GLY A 200 -10.83 -1.75 2.66
C GLY A 200 -10.81 -2.77 1.53
N CYS A 201 -10.42 -2.40 0.32
CA CYS A 201 -10.24 -3.34 -0.79
C CYS A 201 -9.10 -4.32 -0.48
N ILE A 202 -9.34 -5.61 -0.67
CA ILE A 202 -8.33 -6.68 -0.53
C ILE A 202 -8.03 -7.23 -1.91
N VAL A 203 -6.76 -7.29 -2.30
CA VAL A 203 -6.33 -7.85 -3.59
C VAL A 203 -5.43 -9.04 -3.34
N LEU A 204 -5.85 -10.21 -3.81
CA LEU A 204 -5.12 -11.46 -3.61
C LEU A 204 -3.81 -11.49 -4.40
N PRO A 205 -2.81 -12.25 -3.94
CA PRO A 205 -1.51 -12.33 -4.59
C PRO A 205 -1.56 -12.81 -6.04
N GLY A 206 -0.59 -12.38 -6.85
CA GLY A 206 -0.36 -12.87 -8.20
C GLY A 206 -1.40 -12.43 -9.24
N LEU A 207 -2.15 -11.37 -8.97
CA LEU A 207 -3.17 -10.87 -9.90
C LEU A 207 -2.64 -9.73 -10.77
N ALA A 208 -2.81 -9.87 -12.09
CA ALA A 208 -2.67 -8.75 -13.02
C ALA A 208 -4.08 -8.24 -13.40
N LEU A 209 -4.34 -6.96 -13.19
CA LEU A 209 -5.65 -6.33 -13.36
C LEU A 209 -5.61 -5.34 -14.54
N PRO A 210 -6.65 -5.30 -15.37
CA PRO A 210 -6.71 -4.39 -16.51
C PRO A 210 -6.78 -2.91 -16.04
N PRO A 211 -6.51 -1.95 -16.94
CA PRO A 211 -6.67 -0.53 -16.64
C PRO A 211 -8.15 -0.14 -16.51
N HIS A 212 -8.39 1.06 -15.96
CA HIS A 212 -9.71 1.68 -15.83
C HIS A 212 -10.75 0.86 -15.07
N VAL A 213 -10.31 0.10 -14.05
CA VAL A 213 -11.24 -0.70 -13.23
C VAL A 213 -11.52 -0.04 -11.88
N ALA A 214 -12.78 -0.16 -11.43
CA ALA A 214 -13.18 0.16 -10.08
C ALA A 214 -13.22 -1.11 -9.23
N LEU A 215 -12.39 -1.16 -8.19
CA LEU A 215 -12.19 -2.33 -7.33
C LEU A 215 -12.78 -2.09 -5.94
N TYR A 216 -13.55 -3.04 -5.45
CA TYR A 216 -14.16 -2.99 -4.12
C TYR A 216 -14.32 -4.39 -3.52
N GLY A 217 -14.22 -4.49 -2.20
CA GLY A 217 -14.24 -5.77 -1.49
C GLY A 217 -12.98 -6.60 -1.75
N THR A 218 -13.14 -7.90 -1.95
CA THR A 218 -12.02 -8.81 -2.25
C THR A 218 -11.94 -9.12 -3.73
N ILE A 219 -10.77 -8.91 -4.30
CA ILE A 219 -10.43 -9.21 -5.69
C ILE A 219 -9.66 -10.52 -5.71
N ASP A 220 -10.30 -11.55 -6.24
CA ASP A 220 -9.76 -12.89 -6.44
C ASP A 220 -9.63 -13.23 -7.94
N GLY A 221 -9.15 -14.42 -8.25
CA GLY A 221 -9.03 -14.89 -9.63
C GLY A 221 -10.36 -14.93 -10.41
N ARG A 222 -11.51 -15.13 -9.73
CA ARG A 222 -12.84 -15.08 -10.35
C ARG A 222 -13.17 -13.65 -10.76
N ARG A 223 -13.03 -12.69 -9.83
CA ARG A 223 -13.30 -11.26 -10.12
C ARG A 223 -12.36 -10.73 -11.19
N ARG A 224 -11.07 -11.10 -11.13
CA ARG A 224 -10.10 -10.77 -12.18
C ARG A 224 -10.58 -11.22 -13.57
N ARG A 225 -11.03 -12.46 -13.72
CA ARG A 225 -11.52 -12.96 -15.02
C ARG A 225 -12.72 -12.17 -15.54
N ALA A 226 -13.64 -11.77 -14.64
CA ALA A 226 -14.78 -10.94 -15.01
C ALA A 226 -14.32 -9.57 -15.51
N LEU A 227 -13.41 -8.91 -14.80
CA LEU A 227 -12.85 -7.60 -15.17
C LEU A 227 -12.12 -7.64 -16.52
N ILE A 228 -11.35 -8.70 -16.79
CA ILE A 228 -10.69 -8.88 -18.11
C ILE A 228 -11.73 -9.01 -19.23
N LYS A 229 -12.80 -9.78 -19.02
CA LYS A 229 -13.87 -9.91 -20.01
C LYS A 229 -14.62 -8.58 -20.24
N GLU A 230 -14.90 -7.84 -19.18
CA GLU A 230 -15.51 -6.51 -19.27
C GLU A 230 -14.60 -5.57 -20.07
N PHE A 231 -13.30 -5.58 -19.80
CA PHE A 231 -12.31 -4.77 -20.50
C PHE A 231 -12.21 -5.15 -21.98
N ALA A 232 -12.10 -6.45 -22.32
CA ALA A 232 -12.01 -6.94 -23.71
C ALA A 232 -13.23 -6.50 -24.55
N ARG A 233 -14.44 -6.65 -24.00
CA ARG A 233 -15.67 -6.17 -24.66
C ARG A 233 -15.66 -4.66 -24.91
N ALA A 234 -15.19 -3.88 -23.93
CA ALA A 234 -15.08 -2.42 -24.09
C ALA A 234 -14.04 -2.03 -25.14
N TRP A 235 -13.05 -2.89 -25.39
CA TRP A 235 -11.99 -2.67 -26.38
C TRP A 235 -12.35 -3.16 -27.78
N GLY A 236 -13.45 -3.93 -27.92
CA GLY A 236 -13.92 -4.46 -29.22
C GLY A 236 -13.29 -5.79 -29.64
N ASP A 237 -12.64 -6.46 -28.70
CA ASP A 237 -12.13 -7.83 -28.90
C ASP A 237 -13.23 -8.84 -28.48
N ASP A 238 -14.23 -9.06 -29.33
CA ASP A 238 -15.22 -10.14 -29.22
C ASP A 238 -14.73 -11.45 -29.88
#